data_7078ae2ec2ae301842f47a38f36ad738
#
_entry.id   7078ae2ec2ae301842f47a38f36ad738
#
_cell.length_a   1.000
_cell.length_b   1.000
_cell.length_c   1.000
_cell.angle_alpha   90.00
_cell.angle_beta   90.00
_cell.angle_gamma   90.00
#
_symmetry.space_group_name_H-M   'P 1'
#
loop_
_entity.id
_entity.type
_entity.pdbx_description
1 polymer ?
#
loop_
_entity_poly.entity_id
_entity_poly.type
_entity_poly.pdbx_seq_one_letter_code
_entity_poly.pdbx_strand_id
1 'polypeptide(L)'
;MVYTCRYKSPLGEILLAADEIGLTGLWFEGEKYFADNLPEEHKSQETQVLSETKHWLDIYFTGKEPDFFPPLHPMGSVFRQSVWDVLLQIPYGQTTTYGEIAHRLARKQGLSKMSAQAVGGAVGHNEISIIIPCHRVVGTNGSLTGYAGGIAKKIWLLELEHTDMSHLFVPGKR
;
A
#
# COMPACT_ATOMS: atom_id res chain seq x y z
N MET A 1 -12.37 2.05 -19.58
CA MET A 1 -12.01 3.48 -19.28
C MET A 1 -11.60 3.59 -17.83
N VAL A 2 -10.56 4.36 -17.55
CA VAL A 2 -10.11 4.65 -16.19
C VAL A 2 -10.57 6.06 -15.83
N TYR A 3 -11.09 6.20 -14.62
CA TYR A 3 -11.58 7.46 -14.07
C TYR A 3 -10.69 7.86 -12.90
N THR A 4 -10.48 9.17 -12.72
CA THR A 4 -9.62 9.69 -11.67
C THR A 4 -10.32 10.77 -10.87
N CYS A 5 -9.91 10.92 -9.61
CA CYS A 5 -10.26 12.08 -8.80
C CYS A 5 -9.17 12.31 -7.75
N ARG A 6 -9.21 13.46 -7.12
CA ARG A 6 -8.22 13.81 -6.10
C ARG A 6 -8.86 13.77 -4.72
N TYR A 7 -8.02 13.50 -3.73
CA TYR A 7 -8.40 13.44 -2.33
C TYR A 7 -7.38 14.20 -1.50
N LYS A 8 -7.84 15.14 -0.70
CA LYS A 8 -6.97 15.90 0.21
C LYS A 8 -6.84 15.16 1.52
N SER A 9 -5.63 14.70 1.83
CA SER A 9 -5.37 13.98 3.07
C SER A 9 -4.48 14.81 4.01
N PRO A 10 -4.37 14.42 5.29
CA PRO A 10 -3.39 15.04 6.19
C PRO A 10 -1.95 14.90 5.71
N LEU A 11 -1.68 13.97 4.80
CA LEU A 11 -0.35 13.76 4.22
C LEU A 11 -0.20 14.39 2.82
N GLY A 12 -1.14 15.24 2.42
CA GLY A 12 -1.11 15.91 1.13
C GLY A 12 -2.11 15.31 0.14
N GLU A 13 -1.99 15.75 -1.12
CA GLU A 13 -2.88 15.32 -2.18
C GLU A 13 -2.65 13.85 -2.54
N ILE A 14 -3.75 13.14 -2.74
CA ILE A 14 -3.77 11.76 -3.22
C ILE A 14 -4.52 11.74 -4.55
N LEU A 15 -3.97 11.05 -5.54
CA LEU A 15 -4.67 10.76 -6.79
C LEU A 15 -5.26 9.36 -6.70
N LEU A 16 -6.56 9.26 -6.99
CA LEU A 16 -7.29 7.99 -7.03
C LEU A 16 -7.65 7.65 -8.47
N ALA A 17 -7.53 6.38 -8.82
CA ALA A 17 -7.93 5.89 -10.14
C ALA A 17 -8.71 4.59 -10.02
N ALA A 18 -9.73 4.43 -10.85
CA ALA A 18 -10.56 3.24 -10.87
C ALA A 18 -11.08 2.98 -12.28
N ASP A 19 -11.24 1.71 -12.61
CA ASP A 19 -11.97 1.29 -13.81
C ASP A 19 -13.37 0.79 -13.43
N GLU A 20 -14.03 0.06 -14.31
CA GLU A 20 -15.37 -0.47 -14.07
C GLU A 20 -15.37 -1.61 -13.04
N ILE A 21 -14.23 -2.23 -12.79
CA ILE A 21 -14.10 -3.38 -11.87
C ILE A 21 -13.80 -2.90 -10.46
N GLY A 22 -12.87 -1.96 -10.29
CA GLY A 22 -12.47 -1.49 -8.98
C GLY A 22 -11.36 -0.47 -9.01
N LEU A 23 -10.83 -0.18 -7.83
CA LEU A 23 -9.75 0.77 -7.65
C LEU A 23 -8.47 0.21 -8.28
N THR A 24 -7.81 0.99 -9.14
CA THR A 24 -6.57 0.61 -9.81
C THR A 24 -5.37 1.38 -9.30
N GLY A 25 -5.58 2.50 -8.63
CA GLY A 25 -4.48 3.31 -8.11
C GLY A 25 -4.88 4.21 -6.96
N LEU A 26 -3.95 4.36 -6.04
CA LEU A 26 -4.00 5.33 -4.95
C LEU A 26 -2.56 5.76 -4.71
N TRP A 27 -2.22 6.98 -5.12
CA TRP A 27 -0.86 7.48 -5.06
C TRP A 27 -0.79 8.81 -4.33
N PHE A 28 0.20 8.94 -3.44
CA PHE A 28 0.54 10.26 -2.90
C PHE A 28 1.20 11.08 -4.01
N GLU A 29 0.82 12.34 -4.13
CA GLU A 29 1.48 13.23 -5.08
C GLU A 29 2.96 13.34 -4.73
N GLY A 30 3.82 13.19 -5.75
CA GLY A 30 5.27 13.22 -5.59
C GLY A 30 5.91 11.90 -5.16
N GLU A 31 5.14 10.83 -4.97
CA GLU A 31 5.73 9.54 -4.62
C GLU A 31 6.49 8.90 -5.79
N LYS A 32 7.40 7.99 -5.43
CA LYS A 32 8.06 7.16 -6.42
C LYS A 32 7.02 6.30 -7.14
N TYR A 33 7.12 6.22 -8.46
CA TYR A 33 6.16 5.53 -9.32
C TYR A 33 4.75 6.14 -9.34
N PHE A 34 4.65 7.44 -9.07
CA PHE A 34 3.36 8.15 -9.11
C PHE A 34 2.63 7.90 -10.43
N ALA A 35 1.38 7.46 -10.33
CA ALA A 35 0.49 7.19 -11.47
C ALA A 35 1.09 6.25 -12.52
N ASP A 36 1.96 5.33 -12.11
CA ASP A 36 2.74 4.49 -13.01
C ASP A 36 1.86 3.63 -13.93
N ASN A 37 0.75 3.09 -13.41
CA ASN A 37 -0.17 2.27 -14.20
C ASN A 37 -1.34 3.06 -14.81
N LEU A 38 -1.39 4.37 -14.63
CA LEU A 38 -2.48 5.18 -15.14
C LEU A 38 -2.37 5.30 -16.66
N PRO A 39 -3.40 4.88 -17.42
CA PRO A 39 -3.40 5.06 -18.86
C PRO A 39 -3.34 6.53 -19.23
N GLU A 40 -2.67 6.85 -20.34
CA GLU A 40 -2.62 8.20 -20.85
C GLU A 40 -4.04 8.74 -21.09
N GLU A 41 -4.92 7.91 -21.65
CA GLU A 41 -6.33 8.27 -21.84
C GLU A 41 -7.12 7.86 -20.61
N HIS A 42 -7.60 8.84 -19.87
CA HIS A 42 -8.44 8.66 -18.68
C HIS A 42 -9.33 9.89 -18.52
N LYS A 43 -10.33 9.79 -17.65
CA LYS A 43 -11.29 10.89 -17.41
C LYS A 43 -11.27 11.30 -15.95
N SER A 44 -11.25 12.60 -15.72
CA SER A 44 -11.45 13.17 -14.38
C SER A 44 -12.96 13.17 -14.09
N GLN A 45 -13.41 12.17 -13.34
CA GLN A 45 -14.81 12.00 -13.00
C GLN A 45 -14.92 11.08 -11.80
N GLU A 46 -15.68 11.48 -10.80
CA GLU A 46 -15.90 10.64 -9.63
C GLU A 46 -16.93 9.55 -9.96
N THR A 47 -16.58 8.31 -9.68
CA THR A 47 -17.44 7.14 -9.85
C THR A 47 -17.83 6.60 -8.49
N GLN A 48 -18.71 5.60 -8.44
CA GLN A 48 -19.09 4.98 -7.17
C GLN A 48 -17.89 4.36 -6.46
N VAL A 49 -17.00 3.66 -7.19
CA VAL A 49 -15.78 3.09 -6.59
C VAL A 49 -14.92 4.18 -5.97
N LEU A 50 -14.76 5.30 -6.67
CA LEU A 50 -13.95 6.43 -6.15
C LEU A 50 -14.61 7.07 -4.93
N SER A 51 -15.94 7.21 -4.93
CA SER A 51 -16.66 7.71 -3.76
C SER A 51 -16.52 6.79 -2.55
N GLU A 52 -16.63 5.49 -2.76
CA GLU A 52 -16.43 4.50 -1.70
C GLU A 52 -15.00 4.54 -1.16
N THR A 53 -14.02 4.74 -2.04
CA THR A 53 -12.62 4.87 -1.65
C THR A 53 -12.41 6.11 -0.78
N LYS A 54 -13.01 7.24 -1.16
CA LYS A 54 -12.94 8.47 -0.36
C LYS A 54 -13.55 8.25 1.02
N HIS A 55 -14.68 7.56 1.09
CA HIS A 55 -15.33 7.24 2.35
C HIS A 55 -14.42 6.38 3.25
N TRP A 56 -13.78 5.37 2.64
CA TRP A 56 -12.80 4.53 3.32
C TRP A 56 -11.66 5.37 3.91
N LEU A 57 -11.12 6.29 3.10
CA LEU A 57 -10.03 7.17 3.53
C LEU A 57 -10.47 8.13 4.62
N ASP A 58 -11.70 8.66 4.56
CA ASP A 58 -12.23 9.54 5.60
C ASP A 58 -12.24 8.82 6.96
N ILE A 59 -12.67 7.57 7.00
CA ILE A 59 -12.67 6.78 8.22
C ILE A 59 -11.23 6.49 8.67
N TYR A 60 -10.39 6.04 7.75
CA TYR A 60 -9.01 5.67 8.03
C TYR A 60 -8.23 6.83 8.67
N PHE A 61 -8.34 8.02 8.11
CA PHE A 61 -7.61 9.19 8.61
C PHE A 61 -8.15 9.73 9.93
N THR A 62 -9.24 9.21 10.45
CA THR A 62 -9.65 9.49 11.84
C THR A 62 -8.91 8.62 12.86
N GLY A 63 -8.07 7.69 12.42
CA GLY A 63 -7.36 6.75 13.30
C GLY A 63 -8.16 5.50 13.61
N LYS A 64 -9.17 5.20 12.80
CA LYS A 64 -9.99 3.99 12.93
C LYS A 64 -9.79 3.07 11.76
N GLU A 65 -9.87 1.78 12.01
CA GLU A 65 -9.84 0.79 10.94
C GLU A 65 -11.21 0.75 10.27
N PRO A 66 -11.30 1.03 8.95
CA PRO A 66 -12.55 0.83 8.23
C PRO A 66 -12.97 -0.65 8.24
N ASP A 67 -14.25 -0.91 8.32
CA ASP A 67 -14.80 -2.27 8.38
C ASP A 67 -15.18 -2.84 7.00
N PHE A 68 -14.78 -2.18 5.93
CA PHE A 68 -15.04 -2.59 4.55
C PHE A 68 -13.85 -2.24 3.67
N PHE A 69 -13.85 -2.77 2.43
CA PHE A 69 -12.93 -2.34 1.38
C PHE A 69 -13.73 -1.90 0.16
N PRO A 70 -13.31 -0.83 -0.53
CA PRO A 70 -13.85 -0.59 -1.86
C PRO A 70 -13.44 -1.75 -2.78
N PRO A 71 -14.15 -1.98 -3.90
CA PRO A 71 -13.67 -2.97 -4.86
C PRO A 71 -12.26 -2.63 -5.31
N LEU A 72 -11.37 -3.60 -5.30
CA LEU A 72 -9.97 -3.44 -5.69
C LEU A 72 -9.70 -4.17 -7.00
N HIS A 73 -8.96 -3.52 -7.89
CA HIS A 73 -8.52 -4.13 -9.14
C HIS A 73 -7.02 -3.82 -9.33
N PRO A 74 -6.15 -4.37 -8.46
CA PRO A 74 -4.71 -4.13 -8.59
C PRO A 74 -4.19 -4.78 -9.87
N MET A 75 -3.40 -4.03 -10.62
CA MET A 75 -2.87 -4.46 -11.91
C MET A 75 -1.36 -4.67 -11.79
N GLY A 76 -0.91 -5.84 -12.18
CA GLY A 76 0.51 -6.20 -12.09
C GLY A 76 0.73 -7.66 -12.44
N SER A 77 1.98 -8.10 -12.40
CA SER A 77 2.34 -9.49 -12.66
C SER A 77 1.71 -10.43 -11.64
N VAL A 78 1.64 -11.71 -11.98
CA VAL A 78 1.15 -12.73 -11.07
C VAL A 78 1.93 -12.71 -9.77
N PHE A 79 3.25 -12.55 -9.85
CA PHE A 79 4.10 -12.48 -8.64
C PHE A 79 3.74 -11.27 -7.78
N ARG A 80 3.63 -10.08 -8.38
CA ARG A 80 3.27 -8.87 -7.63
C ARG A 80 1.91 -9.02 -6.98
N GLN A 81 0.93 -9.55 -7.69
CA GLN A 81 -0.39 -9.76 -7.12
C GLN A 81 -0.36 -10.72 -5.93
N SER A 82 0.45 -11.78 -6.01
CA SER A 82 0.58 -12.71 -4.89
C SER A 82 1.19 -12.04 -3.64
N VAL A 83 2.14 -11.13 -3.84
CA VAL A 83 2.70 -10.33 -2.73
C VAL A 83 1.64 -9.40 -2.16
N TRP A 84 0.92 -8.68 -3.02
CA TRP A 84 -0.12 -7.74 -2.56
C TRP A 84 -1.25 -8.44 -1.83
N ASP A 85 -1.61 -9.66 -2.22
CA ASP A 85 -2.60 -10.48 -1.49
C ASP A 85 -2.13 -10.75 -0.05
N VAL A 86 -0.84 -11.02 0.13
CA VAL A 86 -0.27 -11.21 1.48
C VAL A 86 -0.33 -9.91 2.27
N LEU A 87 -0.04 -8.77 1.62
CA LEU A 87 -0.11 -7.46 2.29
C LEU A 87 -1.51 -7.19 2.84
N LEU A 88 -2.55 -7.53 2.09
CA LEU A 88 -3.93 -7.33 2.52
C LEU A 88 -4.29 -8.15 3.77
N GLN A 89 -3.51 -9.16 4.12
CA GLN A 89 -3.72 -9.98 5.30
C GLN A 89 -3.00 -9.46 6.54
N ILE A 90 -2.15 -8.43 6.41
CA ILE A 90 -1.45 -7.85 7.56
C ILE A 90 -2.45 -7.02 8.36
N PRO A 91 -2.71 -7.38 9.63
CA PRO A 91 -3.71 -6.67 10.43
C PRO A 91 -3.35 -5.21 10.68
N TYR A 92 -4.38 -4.40 10.81
CA TYR A 92 -4.28 -3.00 11.22
C TYR A 92 -3.51 -2.91 12.54
N GLY A 93 -2.55 -2.00 12.61
CA GLY A 93 -1.75 -1.80 13.81
C GLY A 93 -0.60 -2.79 13.98
N GLN A 94 -0.37 -3.66 12.99
CA GLN A 94 0.70 -4.66 13.05
C GLN A 94 1.66 -4.49 11.87
N THR A 95 2.85 -5.07 12.01
CA THR A 95 3.87 -5.07 10.97
C THR A 95 4.33 -6.49 10.67
N THR A 96 4.91 -6.67 9.49
CA THR A 96 5.61 -7.89 9.13
C THR A 96 6.91 -7.52 8.42
N THR A 97 7.75 -8.49 8.11
CA THR A 97 9.02 -8.26 7.43
C THR A 97 9.00 -8.79 6.01
N TYR A 98 9.90 -8.29 5.18
CA TYR A 98 10.07 -8.80 3.82
C TYR A 98 10.41 -10.29 3.84
N GLY A 99 11.23 -10.71 4.79
CA GLY A 99 11.61 -12.12 4.95
C GLY A 99 10.42 -13.01 5.31
N GLU A 100 9.54 -12.54 6.19
CA GLU A 100 8.31 -13.26 6.56
C GLU A 100 7.37 -13.44 5.37
N ILE A 101 7.21 -12.39 4.57
CA ILE A 101 6.40 -12.48 3.35
C ILE A 101 7.00 -13.48 2.39
N ALA A 102 8.33 -13.41 2.17
CA ALA A 102 9.03 -14.34 1.28
C ALA A 102 8.85 -15.79 1.75
N HIS A 103 8.98 -16.03 3.05
CA HIS A 103 8.81 -17.35 3.65
C HIS A 103 7.38 -17.87 3.45
N ARG A 104 6.38 -17.03 3.69
CA ARG A 104 4.96 -17.38 3.53
C ARG A 104 4.65 -17.74 2.08
N LEU A 105 5.15 -16.94 1.12
CA LEU A 105 4.93 -17.20 -0.30
C LEU A 105 5.65 -18.47 -0.76
N ALA A 106 6.87 -18.71 -0.28
CA ALA A 106 7.61 -19.93 -0.62
C ALA A 106 6.84 -21.17 -0.17
N ARG A 107 6.33 -21.17 1.05
CA ARG A 107 5.52 -22.29 1.56
C ARG A 107 4.25 -22.49 0.73
N LYS A 108 3.54 -21.42 0.44
CA LYS A 108 2.30 -21.48 -0.33
C LYS A 108 2.52 -22.04 -1.73
N GLN A 109 3.67 -21.75 -2.34
CA GLN A 109 4.00 -22.19 -3.70
C GLN A 109 4.82 -23.49 -3.73
N GLY A 110 5.09 -24.09 -2.58
CA GLY A 110 5.87 -25.32 -2.50
C GLY A 110 7.35 -25.13 -2.83
N LEU A 111 7.89 -23.94 -2.63
CA LEU A 111 9.29 -23.62 -2.88
C LEU A 111 10.09 -23.73 -1.59
N SER A 112 11.39 -24.08 -1.72
CA SER A 112 12.28 -24.14 -0.56
C SER A 112 12.64 -22.76 -0.02
N LYS A 113 12.69 -21.75 -0.89
CA LYS A 113 12.97 -20.38 -0.50
C LYS A 113 12.47 -19.40 -1.58
N MET A 114 12.36 -18.14 -1.20
CA MET A 114 12.03 -17.05 -2.09
C MET A 114 12.85 -15.83 -1.72
N SER A 115 13.25 -15.04 -2.71
CA SER A 115 14.06 -13.84 -2.49
C SER A 115 13.28 -12.75 -1.76
N ALA A 116 13.79 -12.31 -0.60
CA ALA A 116 13.26 -11.15 0.09
C ALA A 116 13.42 -9.87 -0.73
N GLN A 117 14.47 -9.80 -1.56
CA GLN A 117 14.70 -8.67 -2.46
C GLN A 117 13.61 -8.59 -3.54
N ALA A 118 13.22 -9.72 -4.10
CA ALA A 118 12.13 -9.78 -5.09
C ALA A 118 10.80 -9.35 -4.46
N VAL A 119 10.54 -9.80 -3.23
CA VAL A 119 9.36 -9.37 -2.46
C VAL A 119 9.41 -7.86 -2.24
N GLY A 120 10.58 -7.33 -1.84
CA GLY A 120 10.75 -5.88 -1.63
C GLY A 120 10.44 -5.08 -2.87
N GLY A 121 10.84 -5.56 -4.04
CA GLY A 121 10.51 -4.92 -5.32
C GLY A 121 9.00 -4.87 -5.56
N ALA A 122 8.31 -5.98 -5.30
CA ALA A 122 6.85 -6.05 -5.47
C ALA A 122 6.12 -5.15 -4.45
N VAL A 123 6.58 -5.12 -3.21
CA VAL A 123 6.03 -4.22 -2.17
C VAL A 123 6.21 -2.77 -2.59
N GLY A 124 7.39 -2.40 -3.10
CA GLY A 124 7.70 -1.03 -3.51
C GLY A 124 6.92 -0.57 -4.75
N HIS A 125 6.42 -1.48 -5.57
CA HIS A 125 5.63 -1.17 -6.76
C HIS A 125 4.12 -1.28 -6.51
N ASN A 126 3.69 -1.28 -5.26
CA ASN A 126 2.28 -1.26 -4.92
C ASN A 126 1.61 0.00 -5.46
N GLU A 127 0.61 -0.17 -6.32
CA GLU A 127 -0.11 0.93 -6.95
C GLU A 127 -1.26 1.48 -6.10
N ILE A 128 -1.62 0.79 -5.02
CA ILE A 128 -2.75 1.17 -4.17
C ILE A 128 -2.24 1.35 -2.74
N SER A 129 -1.54 2.45 -2.50
CA SER A 129 -0.99 2.75 -1.19
C SER A 129 -2.08 2.83 -0.12
N ILE A 130 -1.73 2.63 1.12
CA ILE A 130 -2.60 2.66 2.31
C ILE A 130 -3.56 1.46 2.37
N ILE A 131 -4.43 1.28 1.37
CA ILE A 131 -5.43 0.19 1.39
C ILE A 131 -4.74 -1.16 1.24
N ILE A 132 -3.81 -1.28 0.27
CA ILE A 132 -2.88 -2.42 0.26
C ILE A 132 -1.68 -1.97 1.10
N PRO A 133 -1.56 -2.45 2.34
CA PRO A 133 -0.76 -1.75 3.35
C PRO A 133 0.74 -2.04 3.30
N CYS A 134 1.40 -1.61 2.24
CA CYS A 134 2.84 -1.78 2.10
C CYS A 134 3.63 -1.03 3.19
N HIS A 135 3.03 -0.03 3.84
CA HIS A 135 3.66 0.66 4.96
C HIS A 135 3.82 -0.22 6.20
N ARG A 136 3.12 -1.36 6.27
CA ARG A 136 3.22 -2.33 7.38
C ARG A 136 4.37 -3.31 7.22
N VAL A 137 5.17 -3.19 6.13
CA VAL A 137 6.31 -4.07 5.91
C VAL A 137 7.58 -3.35 6.32
N VAL A 138 8.39 -4.00 7.16
CA VAL A 138 9.64 -3.44 7.70
C VAL A 138 10.79 -4.42 7.47
N GLY A 139 12.02 -3.96 7.68
CA GLY A 139 13.20 -4.83 7.62
C GLY A 139 13.24 -5.80 8.79
N THR A 140 14.06 -6.83 8.66
CA THR A 140 14.12 -7.99 9.58
C THR A 140 14.27 -7.61 11.05
N ASN A 141 15.00 -6.52 11.34
CA ASN A 141 15.27 -6.10 12.72
C ASN A 141 14.45 -4.89 13.14
N GLY A 142 13.38 -4.55 12.40
CA GLY A 142 12.56 -3.38 12.69
C GLY A 142 12.99 -2.13 11.92
N SER A 143 13.84 -2.29 10.92
CA SER A 143 14.32 -1.18 10.09
C SER A 143 13.21 -0.60 9.23
N LEU A 144 12.98 0.71 9.35
CA LEU A 144 11.99 1.44 8.53
C LEU A 144 12.66 1.88 7.23
N THR A 145 12.54 1.05 6.20
CA THR A 145 13.11 1.32 4.88
C THR A 145 12.04 1.15 3.80
N GLY A 146 12.26 1.81 2.66
CA GLY A 146 11.57 1.48 1.43
C GLY A 146 10.07 1.74 1.42
N TYR A 147 9.66 3.00 1.44
CA TYR A 147 8.28 3.36 1.18
C TYR A 147 8.22 4.35 0.01
N ALA A 148 7.35 4.09 -0.98
CA ALA A 148 7.26 4.95 -2.17
C ALA A 148 6.87 6.38 -1.81
N GLY A 149 6.05 6.57 -0.79
CA GLY A 149 5.67 7.89 -0.29
C GLY A 149 6.71 8.55 0.62
N GLY A 150 7.79 7.85 0.95
CA GLY A 150 8.84 8.34 1.85
C GLY A 150 8.66 7.87 3.28
N ILE A 151 9.77 7.79 4.01
CA ILE A 151 9.81 7.24 5.38
C ILE A 151 8.93 8.05 6.35
N ALA A 152 8.89 9.38 6.20
CA ALA A 152 8.07 10.21 7.07
C ALA A 152 6.59 9.82 7.00
N LYS A 153 6.06 9.56 5.80
CA LYS A 153 4.68 9.11 5.64
C LYS A 153 4.47 7.71 6.18
N LYS A 154 5.45 6.82 6.01
CA LYS A 154 5.39 5.46 6.56
C LYS A 154 5.24 5.50 8.08
N ILE A 155 6.07 6.28 8.75
CA ILE A 155 6.01 6.45 10.20
C ILE A 155 4.65 7.04 10.62
N TRP A 156 4.19 8.07 9.91
CA TRP A 156 2.93 8.73 10.21
C TRP A 156 1.75 7.76 10.14
N LEU A 157 1.73 6.91 9.10
CA LEU A 157 0.67 5.91 8.91
C LEU A 157 0.71 4.84 10.01
N LEU A 158 1.90 4.35 10.36
CA LEU A 158 2.05 3.37 11.43
C LEU A 158 1.59 3.93 12.77
N GLU A 159 1.93 5.17 13.07
CA GLU A 159 1.49 5.83 14.30
C GLU A 159 -0.02 6.05 14.29
N LEU A 160 -0.61 6.44 13.16
CA LEU A 160 -2.05 6.59 13.02
C LEU A 160 -2.78 5.29 13.35
N GLU A 161 -2.19 4.16 12.97
CA GLU A 161 -2.75 2.83 13.20
C GLU A 161 -2.47 2.31 14.62
N HIS A 162 -1.90 3.12 15.49
CA HIS A 162 -1.57 2.75 16.88
C HIS A 162 -0.56 1.61 16.96
N THR A 163 0.31 1.49 15.97
CA THR A 163 1.36 0.47 15.93
C THR A 163 2.37 0.71 17.06
N ASP A 164 2.83 -0.36 17.70
CA ASP A 164 3.92 -0.27 18.66
C ASP A 164 5.22 0.06 17.92
N MET A 165 5.72 1.29 18.09
CA MET A 165 6.90 1.79 17.38
C MET A 165 8.21 1.52 18.17
N SER A 166 8.14 0.93 19.36
CA SER A 166 9.28 0.81 20.25
C SER A 166 10.46 0.03 19.71
N HIS A 167 10.20 -0.92 18.79
CA HIS A 167 11.23 -1.76 18.17
C HIS A 167 11.56 -1.35 16.72
N LEU A 168 10.98 -0.24 16.25
CA LEU A 168 11.19 0.25 14.89
C LEU A 168 12.16 1.43 14.89
N PHE A 169 12.98 1.53 13.86
CA PHE A 169 13.99 2.59 13.77
C PHE A 169 14.29 2.95 12.32
N VAL A 170 14.78 4.17 12.11
CA VAL A 170 15.23 4.64 10.80
C VAL A 170 16.74 4.37 10.68
N PRO A 171 17.19 3.56 9.70
CA PRO A 171 18.60 3.25 9.54
C PRO A 171 19.43 4.49 9.26
N GLY A 172 20.68 4.49 9.76
CA GLY A 172 21.61 5.58 9.52
C GLY A 172 21.39 6.82 10.38
N LYS A 173 20.35 6.87 11.20
CA LYS A 173 20.15 7.93 12.19
C LYS A 173 20.72 7.49 13.53
N ARG A 174 21.53 8.35 14.10
CA ARG A 174 22.15 8.14 15.41
C ARG A 174 21.69 9.19 16.39
#